data_f3bcd470d2c6a484dae7cf20dcfddeed
#
_entry.id   f3bcd470d2c6a484dae7cf20dcfddeed
#
_cell.length_a   1.000
_cell.length_b   1.000
_cell.length_c   1.000
_cell.angle_alpha   90.00
_cell.angle_beta   90.00
_cell.angle_gamma   90.00
#
_symmetry.space_group_name_H-M   'P 1'
#
loop_
_entity.id
_entity.type
_entity.pdbx_description
1 polymer ?
#
loop_
_entity_poly.entity_id
_entity_poly.type
_entity_poly.pdbx_seq_one_letter_code
_entity_poly.pdbx_strand_id
1 'polypeptide(L)' 'MTSIRIDEQPAVDSEELIVQSWRREQFGRLGFDPVISRLLAESRADLGLARRLRGCGCPVALAFRILA' A
#
# COMPACT_ATOMS: atom_id res chain seq x y z
N MET A 1 -25.86 20.41 9.34
CA MET A 1 -25.39 20.30 9.11
C MET A 1 -24.82 20.07 8.34
N THR A 2 -24.99 20.22 8.18
CA THR A 2 -24.65 20.03 7.58
C THR A 2 -23.78 19.76 7.02
N SER A 3 -23.65 19.99 6.82
CA SER A 3 -22.53 19.85 6.46
C SER A 3 -21.99 18.70 6.62
N ILE A 4 -22.44 18.27 7.18
CA ILE A 4 -22.02 17.17 7.49
C ILE A 4 -21.97 16.19 6.49
N ARG A 5 -22.97 15.96 5.90
CA ARG A 5 -23.11 15.03 5.00
C ARG A 5 -22.10 15.09 4.03
N ILE A 6 -21.75 16.11 3.81
CA ILE A 6 -20.82 16.30 2.92
C ILE A 6 -19.59 15.78 3.38
N ASP A 7 -19.39 15.95 4.58
CA ASP A 7 -18.21 15.54 5.19
C ASP A 7 -18.01 14.08 5.13
N GLU A 8 -19.06 13.33 5.00
CA GLU A 8 -18.93 11.95 5.00
C GLU A 8 -18.08 11.44 3.91
N GLN A 9 -18.28 11.93 2.72
CA GLN A 9 -17.52 11.48 1.63
C GLN A 9 -16.07 11.79 1.75
N PRO A 10 -15.67 13.00 2.09
CA PRO A 10 -14.27 13.28 2.30
C PRO A 10 -13.66 12.42 3.38
N ALA A 11 -14.42 12.11 4.40
CA ALA A 11 -13.89 11.31 5.48
C ALA A 11 -13.57 9.90 5.01
N VAL A 12 -14.43 9.31 4.22
CA VAL A 12 -14.19 7.98 3.70
C VAL A 12 -12.97 7.99 2.79
N ASP A 13 -12.89 8.98 1.92
CA ASP A 13 -11.76 9.10 1.03
C ASP A 13 -10.48 9.29 1.83
N SER A 14 -10.56 10.05 2.92
CA SER A 14 -9.39 10.28 3.74
C SER A 14 -8.90 9.00 4.38
N GLU A 15 -9.81 8.17 4.84
CA GLU A 15 -9.43 6.91 5.44
C GLU A 15 -8.74 6.03 4.43
N GLU A 16 -9.27 5.97 3.22
CA GLU A 16 -8.67 5.18 2.18
C GLU A 16 -7.27 5.69 1.85
N LEU A 17 -7.11 7.00 1.78
CA LEU A 17 -5.83 7.59 1.50
C LEU A 17 -4.82 7.30 2.60
N ILE A 18 -5.27 7.32 3.84
CA ILE A 18 -4.41 7.02 4.97
C ILE A 18 -3.94 5.58 4.90
N VAL A 19 -4.84 4.65 4.61
CA VAL A 19 -4.49 3.25 4.50
C VAL A 19 -3.51 3.03 3.36
N GLN A 20 -3.75 3.66 2.22
CA GLN A 20 -2.86 3.53 1.08
C GLN A 20 -1.49 4.10 1.38
N SER A 21 -1.44 5.23 2.08
CA SER A 21 -0.18 5.83 2.46
C SER A 21 0.60 4.91 3.38
N TRP A 22 -0.10 4.30 4.33
CA TRP A 22 0.54 3.38 5.25
C TRP A 22 1.08 2.16 4.50
N ARG A 23 0.28 1.59 3.60
CA ARG A 23 0.71 0.44 2.84
C ARG A 23 1.93 0.78 1.99
N ARG A 24 1.91 1.94 1.34
CA ARG A 24 3.03 2.37 0.52
C ARG A 24 4.31 2.49 1.36
N GLU A 25 4.17 3.01 2.55
CA GLU A 25 5.31 3.14 3.45
C GLU A 25 5.83 1.77 3.84
N GLN A 26 4.94 0.83 4.14
CA GLN A 26 5.34 -0.51 4.50
C GLN A 26 6.08 -1.21 3.37
N PHE A 27 5.59 -1.09 2.13
CA PHE A 27 6.29 -1.66 1.00
C PHE A 27 7.67 -1.01 0.83
N GLY A 28 7.74 0.30 1.05
CA GLY A 28 9.02 0.99 0.96
C GLY A 28 10.03 0.46 1.95
N ARG A 29 9.59 0.13 3.14
CA ARG A 29 10.48 -0.42 4.17
C ARG A 29 10.98 -1.80 3.80
N LEU A 30 10.29 -2.49 2.91
CA LEU A 30 10.73 -3.80 2.46
C LEU A 30 11.72 -3.70 1.31
N GLY A 31 12.01 -2.48 0.85
CA GLY A 31 13.01 -2.29 -0.18
C GLY A 31 12.47 -1.95 -1.55
N PHE A 32 11.15 -1.85 -1.70
CA PHE A 32 10.57 -1.46 -2.98
C PHE A 32 10.74 0.05 -3.16
N ASP A 33 11.02 0.49 -4.39
CA ASP A 33 11.19 1.92 -4.62
C ASP A 33 9.84 2.63 -4.52
N PRO A 34 9.84 3.96 -4.46
CA PRO A 34 8.58 4.70 -4.22
C PRO A 34 7.51 4.45 -5.28
N VAL A 35 7.89 4.31 -6.53
CA VAL A 35 6.91 4.07 -7.60
C VAL A 35 6.31 2.68 -7.45
N ILE A 36 7.13 1.68 -7.25
CA ILE A 36 6.67 0.30 -7.08
C ILE A 36 5.84 0.19 -5.80
N SER A 37 6.26 0.83 -4.73
CA SER A 37 5.52 0.81 -3.46
C SER A 37 4.12 1.35 -3.67
N ARG A 38 3.99 2.42 -4.44
CA ARG A 38 2.69 3.00 -4.71
C ARG A 38 1.83 2.07 -5.54
N LEU A 39 2.41 1.45 -6.56
CA LEU A 39 1.66 0.51 -7.39
C LEU A 39 1.16 -0.67 -6.57
N LEU A 40 2.00 -1.20 -5.71
CA LEU A 40 1.60 -2.33 -4.87
C LEU A 40 0.52 -1.92 -3.89
N ALA A 41 0.62 -0.73 -3.33
CA ALA A 41 -0.39 -0.26 -2.39
C ALA A 41 -1.74 -0.08 -3.07
N GLU A 42 -1.72 0.44 -4.30
CA GLU A 42 -2.95 0.69 -5.03
C GLU A 42 -3.57 -0.60 -5.56
N SER A 43 -2.75 -1.58 -5.87
CA SER A 43 -3.24 -2.84 -6.43
C SER A 43 -3.69 -3.82 -5.37
N ARG A 44 -3.59 -3.43 -4.09
CA ARG A 44 -3.99 -4.28 -2.97
C ARG A 44 -3.15 -5.54 -2.86
N ALA A 45 -1.89 -5.45 -3.24
CA ALA A 45 -0.98 -6.55 -3.08
C ALA A 45 -0.90 -6.98 -1.62
N ASP A 46 -0.65 -8.26 -1.39
CA ASP A 46 -0.64 -8.82 -0.04
C ASP A 46 0.64 -8.41 0.69
N LEU A 47 0.51 -7.51 1.65
CA LEU A 47 1.65 -7.03 2.40
C LEU A 47 2.28 -8.14 3.24
N GLY A 48 1.47 -9.04 3.77
CA GLY A 48 2.00 -10.16 4.53
C GLY A 48 2.87 -11.05 3.68
N LEU A 49 2.44 -11.33 2.45
CA LEU A 49 3.22 -12.12 1.53
C LEU A 49 4.50 -11.37 1.16
N ALA A 50 4.41 -10.07 0.95
CA ALA A 50 5.58 -9.26 0.63
C ALA A 50 6.61 -9.35 1.75
N ARG A 51 6.16 -9.29 2.99
CA ARG A 51 7.06 -9.40 4.13
C ARG A 51 7.75 -10.76 4.16
N ARG A 52 7.02 -11.81 3.87
CA ARG A 52 7.60 -13.13 3.87
C ARG A 52 8.60 -13.31 2.73
N LEU A 53 8.25 -12.81 1.55
CA LEU A 53 9.16 -12.91 0.42
C LEU A 53 10.47 -12.20 0.70
N ARG A 54 10.38 -10.97 1.20
CA ARG A 54 11.60 -10.21 1.50
C ARG A 54 12.36 -10.82 2.67
N GLY A 55 11.63 -11.37 3.64
CA GLY A 55 12.27 -12.01 4.77
C GLY A 55 13.02 -13.28 4.38
N CYS A 56 12.62 -13.91 3.30
CA CYS A 56 13.31 -15.09 2.79
C CYS A 56 14.42 -14.74 1.82
N GLY A 57 14.67 -13.46 1.58
CA GLY A 57 15.74 -13.06 0.69
C GLY A 57 15.32 -12.92 -0.77
N CYS A 58 14.03 -12.92 -1.05
CA CYS A 58 13.55 -12.78 -2.43
C CYS A 58 13.88 -11.37 -2.92
N PRO A 59 14.54 -11.23 -4.09
CA PRO A 59 14.86 -9.89 -4.61
C PRO A 59 13.60 -9.09 -4.87
N VAL A 60 13.70 -7.77 -4.74
CA VAL A 60 12.51 -6.92 -4.91
C VAL A 60 11.89 -7.08 -6.28
N ALA A 61 12.67 -7.23 -7.33
CA ALA A 61 12.13 -7.39 -8.67
C ALA A 61 11.27 -8.64 -8.79
N LEU A 62 11.74 -9.75 -8.23
CA LEU A 62 11.01 -11.00 -8.28
C LEU A 62 9.79 -10.92 -7.36
N ALA A 63 9.95 -10.33 -6.19
CA ALA A 63 8.83 -10.19 -5.27
C ALA A 63 7.73 -9.35 -5.91
N PHE A 64 8.10 -8.28 -6.61
CA PHE A 64 7.12 -7.46 -7.29
C PHE A 64 6.34 -8.26 -8.33
N ARG A 65 7.04 -9.12 -9.09
CA ARG A 65 6.38 -9.93 -10.10
C ARG A 65 5.40 -10.92 -9.48
N ILE A 66 5.75 -11.45 -8.31
CA ILE A 66 4.87 -12.39 -7.62
C ILE A 66 3.64 -11.65 -7.07
N LEU A 67 3.86 -10.45 -6.52
CA LEU A 67 2.78 -9.69 -5.90
C LEU A 67 1.86 -9.02 -6.90
N ALA A 68 2.40 -8.60 -8.01
CA ALA A 68 1.62 -7.96 -9.03
C ALA A 68 0.92 -9.00 -9.89
#